data_5e8780982f5505cdfd8c781eba7c264d
#
_entry.id   5e8780982f5505cdfd8c781eba7c264d
#
_cell.length_a   1.000
_cell.length_b   1.000
_cell.length_c   1.000
_cell.angle_alpha   90.00
_cell.angle_beta   90.00
_cell.angle_gamma   90.00
#
_symmetry.space_group_name_H-M   'P 1'
#
loop_
_entity.id
_entity.type
_entity.pdbx_description
1 polymer ?
#
loop_
_entity_poly.entity_id
_entity_poly.type
_entity_poly.pdbx_seq_one_letter_code
_entity_poly.pdbx_strand_id
1 'polypeptide(L)'
;MRYKVSENLSDRNGVVTNLHCFLMRSLDTGFKTKWSGLWSPPYKYLDYYGIRINGIWLDSDSVQAVEYGDQMTLHHDVGGIRVKENIAAPSDTPGIEVTLELESKNKEKKAAHVMLEAGVDIRHKSQDISHEDYNIETGPNRVRLARGRKNLMITSEEELNLKGDPYQREHFPGEKQECIVPGKIFFKKELENAETINFRFTTSEGSFGSIEKRNQNFEHDKLDRLFKYSITSVKNLIYDKEGIGINAGHPWFQSYWARDTFWTLMGLIDAGYFELSEDILTNFAKRENIPGKINLEGENRTEYSGESDTSPLYLIAADKLERHFRINDQIQDGIQKAKHNLEIDQKGVALHSPEGTWMDTLNRERAVEIQSLWLEATERQNMDEKGELEKGLNLFKHEDYIKDSLRGDDIATINPAIPLMYGQIQEEDARKYLEKINAEFSSRYGARTVSMLEPDYSSSGYHTGSSWGLTTAWS
;
A
#
# COMPACT_ATOMS: atom_id res chain seq x y z
N MET A 1 -5.28 -9.01 14.58
CA MET A 1 -5.46 -10.47 14.32
C MET A 1 -4.16 -11.01 13.77
N ARG A 2 -3.69 -12.18 14.19
CA ARG A 2 -2.44 -12.77 13.70
C ARG A 2 -2.74 -14.09 12.99
N TYR A 3 -2.05 -14.36 11.90
CA TYR A 3 -2.09 -15.66 11.24
C TYR A 3 -0.67 -16.22 11.10
N LYS A 4 -0.56 -17.53 11.20
CA LYS A 4 0.71 -18.24 11.19
C LYS A 4 0.98 -18.83 9.81
N VAL A 5 2.20 -18.62 9.31
CA VAL A 5 2.70 -19.13 8.04
C VAL A 5 3.98 -19.92 8.31
N SER A 6 4.09 -21.11 7.74
CA SER A 6 5.29 -21.97 7.87
C SER A 6 5.79 -22.54 6.55
N GLU A 7 5.10 -22.23 5.44
CA GLU A 7 5.43 -22.73 4.11
C GLU A 7 5.61 -21.60 3.11
N ASN A 8 6.50 -21.79 2.15
CA ASN A 8 6.79 -20.83 1.07
C ASN A 8 7.13 -19.43 1.60
N LEU A 9 7.91 -19.36 2.69
CA LEU A 9 8.26 -18.09 3.34
C LEU A 9 9.10 -17.19 2.43
N SER A 10 9.94 -17.79 1.57
CA SER A 10 10.80 -17.09 0.61
C SER A 10 10.02 -16.32 -0.46
N ASP A 11 8.83 -16.80 -0.80
CA ASP A 11 8.01 -16.26 -1.88
C ASP A 11 6.98 -15.24 -1.39
N ARG A 12 7.01 -14.94 -0.09
CA ARG A 12 6.08 -14.04 0.57
C ARG A 12 6.80 -12.88 1.20
N ASN A 13 6.25 -11.69 1.02
CA ASN A 13 6.73 -10.49 1.69
C ASN A 13 5.80 -10.12 2.85
N GLY A 14 6.40 -9.66 3.93
CA GLY A 14 5.71 -9.03 5.05
C GLY A 14 6.01 -7.54 5.09
N VAL A 15 5.03 -6.75 5.47
CA VAL A 15 5.15 -5.30 5.65
C VAL A 15 4.67 -4.94 7.04
N VAL A 16 5.50 -4.22 7.79
CA VAL A 16 5.15 -3.63 9.09
C VAL A 16 5.18 -2.12 8.93
N THR A 17 4.14 -1.41 9.33
CA THR A 17 3.99 0.01 9.02
C THR A 17 3.35 0.82 10.15
N ASN A 18 3.59 2.13 10.12
CA ASN A 18 2.83 3.16 10.82
C ASN A 18 2.57 4.35 9.87
N LEU A 19 2.05 5.47 10.38
CA LEU A 19 1.72 6.66 9.56
C LEU A 19 2.91 7.30 8.84
N HIS A 20 4.16 6.90 9.15
CA HIS A 20 5.36 7.60 8.69
C HIS A 20 6.34 6.71 7.93
N CYS A 21 6.30 5.40 8.16
CA CYS A 21 7.27 4.49 7.59
C CYS A 21 6.71 3.08 7.41
N PHE A 22 7.39 2.28 6.60
CA PHE A 22 7.18 0.84 6.51
C PHE A 22 8.52 0.10 6.41
N LEU A 23 8.56 -1.09 6.99
CA LEU A 23 9.58 -2.10 6.72
C LEU A 23 8.99 -3.18 5.84
N MET A 24 9.63 -3.49 4.71
CA MET A 24 9.30 -4.63 3.86
C MET A 24 10.45 -5.62 3.79
N ARG A 25 10.15 -6.91 3.98
CA ARG A 25 11.11 -8.01 3.83
C ARG A 25 10.39 -9.30 3.45
N SER A 26 11.10 -10.30 2.93
CA SER A 26 10.54 -11.64 2.79
C SER A 26 10.34 -12.31 4.17
N LEU A 27 9.39 -13.25 4.25
CA LEU A 27 9.08 -13.92 5.52
C LEU A 27 10.17 -14.89 5.97
N ASP A 28 11.09 -15.27 5.09
CA ASP A 28 12.28 -16.08 5.41
C ASP A 28 13.48 -15.24 5.90
N THR A 29 13.23 -14.03 6.38
CA THR A 29 14.26 -13.08 6.84
C THR A 29 15.14 -12.43 5.78
N GLY A 30 14.83 -12.62 4.48
CA GLY A 30 15.57 -12.02 3.38
C GLY A 30 15.14 -10.59 3.05
N PHE A 31 16.11 -9.77 2.62
CA PHE A 31 15.88 -8.46 1.99
C PHE A 31 16.29 -8.58 0.53
N LYS A 32 15.39 -9.14 -0.30
CA LYS A 32 15.73 -9.73 -1.60
C LYS A 32 15.70 -8.76 -2.76
N THR A 33 15.09 -7.59 -2.60
CA THR A 33 14.90 -6.64 -3.69
C THR A 33 15.33 -5.23 -3.27
N LYS A 34 15.61 -4.37 -4.25
CA LYS A 34 15.88 -2.94 -4.00
C LYS A 34 14.75 -2.23 -3.25
N TRP A 35 13.57 -2.82 -3.23
CA TRP A 35 12.38 -2.30 -2.54
C TRP A 35 12.25 -2.81 -1.11
N SER A 36 12.96 -3.87 -0.72
CA SER A 36 13.04 -4.33 0.67
C SER A 36 13.72 -3.27 1.54
N GLY A 37 13.52 -3.34 2.84
CA GLY A 37 14.13 -2.43 3.81
C GLY A 37 13.17 -1.47 4.46
N LEU A 38 13.70 -0.50 5.20
CA LEU A 38 12.94 0.55 5.89
C LEU A 38 12.82 1.79 5.01
N TRP A 39 11.58 2.17 4.79
CA TRP A 39 11.20 3.34 4.01
C TRP A 39 10.41 4.32 4.88
N SER A 40 10.72 5.59 4.76
CA SER A 40 9.83 6.69 5.12
C SER A 40 9.53 7.44 3.82
N PRO A 41 8.43 7.08 3.13
CA PRO A 41 8.17 7.51 1.76
C PRO A 41 8.38 9.01 1.56
N PRO A 42 9.03 9.43 0.47
CA PRO A 42 9.54 8.62 -0.64
C PRO A 42 11.02 8.17 -0.48
N TYR A 43 11.58 8.24 0.73
CA TYR A 43 12.98 7.93 1.01
C TYR A 43 13.15 6.54 1.65
N LYS A 44 14.13 5.79 1.16
CA LYS A 44 14.69 4.61 1.82
C LYS A 44 15.70 5.06 2.89
N TYR A 45 15.83 4.30 3.97
CA TYR A 45 16.77 4.58 5.06
C TYR A 45 17.64 3.39 5.40
N LEU A 46 17.07 2.19 5.38
CA LEU A 46 17.75 0.95 5.70
C LEU A 46 17.52 -0.03 4.55
N ASP A 47 18.58 -0.58 4.00
CA ASP A 47 18.49 -1.61 2.97
C ASP A 47 18.14 -2.96 3.57
N TYR A 48 18.83 -3.32 4.66
CA TYR A 48 18.56 -4.53 5.42
C TYR A 48 19.09 -4.39 6.85
N TYR A 49 18.64 -5.29 7.71
CA TYR A 49 19.37 -5.67 8.91
C TYR A 49 19.49 -7.19 8.97
N GLY A 50 20.56 -7.66 9.60
CA GLY A 50 20.81 -9.07 9.82
C GLY A 50 21.27 -9.31 11.26
N ILE A 51 20.83 -10.44 11.81
CA ILE A 51 21.14 -10.82 13.19
C ILE A 51 21.85 -12.17 13.17
N ARG A 52 22.94 -12.27 13.95
CA ARG A 52 23.66 -13.53 14.19
C ARG A 52 23.66 -13.86 15.67
N ILE A 53 23.40 -15.11 15.99
CA ILE A 53 23.47 -15.61 17.37
C ILE A 53 24.49 -16.73 17.41
N ASN A 54 25.53 -16.58 18.25
CA ASN A 54 26.64 -17.51 18.36
C ASN A 54 27.27 -17.90 17.00
N GLY A 55 27.32 -16.94 16.07
CA GLY A 55 27.91 -17.11 14.74
C GLY A 55 26.95 -17.63 13.67
N ILE A 56 25.70 -17.94 13.98
CA ILE A 56 24.67 -18.44 13.05
C ILE A 56 23.70 -17.31 12.72
N TRP A 57 23.42 -17.06 11.43
CA TRP A 57 22.46 -16.06 10.99
C TRP A 57 21.00 -16.47 11.30
N LEU A 58 20.17 -15.49 11.64
CA LEU A 58 18.73 -15.64 11.60
C LEU A 58 18.26 -15.42 10.15
N ASP A 59 18.13 -16.51 9.42
CA ASP A 59 17.83 -16.52 7.99
C ASP A 59 16.85 -17.67 7.62
N SER A 60 16.76 -17.98 6.33
CA SER A 60 15.88 -19.02 5.80
C SER A 60 16.09 -20.40 6.44
N ASP A 61 17.32 -20.72 6.88
CA ASP A 61 17.65 -22.01 7.46
C ASP A 61 17.23 -22.11 8.94
N SER A 62 17.11 -20.97 9.61
CA SER A 62 16.77 -20.88 11.02
C SER A 62 15.27 -20.66 11.30
N VAL A 63 14.54 -19.99 10.36
CA VAL A 63 13.14 -19.65 10.55
C VAL A 63 12.23 -20.87 10.42
N GLN A 64 11.34 -21.08 11.41
CA GLN A 64 10.40 -22.20 11.46
C GLN A 64 8.97 -21.78 11.11
N ALA A 65 8.59 -20.57 11.49
CA ALA A 65 7.27 -20.02 11.27
C ALA A 65 7.27 -18.51 11.45
N VAL A 66 6.29 -17.88 10.85
CA VAL A 66 6.03 -16.44 10.99
C VAL A 66 4.58 -16.23 11.43
N GLU A 67 4.37 -15.43 12.45
CA GLU A 67 3.07 -14.89 12.81
C GLU A 67 2.99 -13.46 12.28
N TYR A 68 1.97 -13.18 11.49
CA TYR A 68 1.83 -11.93 10.78
C TYR A 68 0.49 -11.26 11.07
N GLY A 69 0.51 -9.94 11.26
CA GLY A 69 -0.65 -9.09 11.54
C GLY A 69 -0.21 -7.62 11.64
N ASP A 70 -0.61 -6.90 12.69
CA ASP A 70 -0.12 -5.54 12.98
C ASP A 70 1.39 -5.51 13.29
N GLN A 71 1.94 -6.65 13.64
CA GLN A 71 3.34 -6.91 13.89
C GLN A 71 3.73 -8.19 13.15
N MET A 72 5.02 -8.39 12.97
CA MET A 72 5.57 -9.62 12.44
C MET A 72 6.43 -10.30 13.51
N THR A 73 6.13 -11.56 13.80
CA THR A 73 6.92 -12.38 14.74
C THR A 73 7.50 -13.58 14.01
N LEU A 74 8.81 -13.66 13.93
CA LEU A 74 9.52 -14.80 13.35
C LEU A 74 10.03 -15.71 14.47
N HIS A 75 9.79 -16.99 14.30
CA HIS A 75 10.24 -18.02 15.24
C HIS A 75 11.45 -18.74 14.66
N HIS A 76 12.58 -18.66 15.32
CA HIS A 76 13.83 -19.28 14.90
C HIS A 76 14.30 -20.35 15.89
N ASP A 77 15.11 -21.25 15.36
CA ASP A 77 15.83 -22.28 16.11
C ASP A 77 17.31 -22.23 15.74
N VAL A 78 18.16 -21.80 16.65
CA VAL A 78 19.59 -21.58 16.39
C VAL A 78 20.45 -22.14 17.51
N GLY A 79 21.21 -23.21 17.19
CA GLY A 79 22.20 -23.75 18.10
C GLY A 79 21.70 -24.09 19.52
N GLY A 80 20.44 -24.54 19.65
CA GLY A 80 19.79 -24.86 20.90
C GLY A 80 19.23 -23.65 21.67
N ILE A 81 19.10 -22.50 21.00
CA ILE A 81 18.39 -21.31 21.46
C ILE A 81 17.14 -21.14 20.59
N ARG A 82 15.99 -20.96 21.23
CA ARG A 82 14.77 -20.46 20.58
C ARG A 82 14.83 -18.96 20.54
N VAL A 83 14.51 -18.39 19.40
CA VAL A 83 14.47 -16.93 19.23
C VAL A 83 13.13 -16.55 18.66
N LYS A 84 12.48 -15.57 19.30
CA LYS A 84 11.37 -14.84 18.67
C LYS A 84 11.88 -13.45 18.29
N GLU A 85 11.85 -13.17 17.01
CA GLU A 85 12.12 -11.84 16.48
C GLU A 85 10.78 -11.15 16.25
N ASN A 86 10.43 -10.19 17.11
CA ASN A 86 9.22 -9.39 16.99
C ASN A 86 9.56 -8.07 16.34
N ILE A 87 8.87 -7.75 15.24
CA ILE A 87 9.05 -6.52 14.48
C ILE A 87 7.74 -5.72 14.55
N ALA A 88 7.83 -4.51 15.06
CA ALA A 88 6.71 -3.58 15.17
C ALA A 88 7.06 -2.20 14.58
N ALA A 89 6.05 -1.45 14.16
CA ALA A 89 6.16 -0.04 13.83
C ALA A 89 5.31 0.77 14.84
N PRO A 90 5.92 1.27 15.93
CA PRO A 90 5.20 2.02 16.95
C PRO A 90 4.57 3.28 16.37
N SER A 91 3.37 3.65 16.85
CA SER A 91 2.65 4.83 16.36
C SER A 91 3.29 6.16 16.76
N ASP A 92 4.12 6.15 17.80
CA ASP A 92 4.80 7.30 18.39
C ASP A 92 6.22 7.52 17.86
N THR A 93 6.67 6.70 16.91
CA THR A 93 8.05 6.71 16.44
C THR A 93 8.10 6.58 14.92
N PRO A 94 8.77 7.50 14.18
CA PRO A 94 8.95 7.34 12.73
C PRO A 94 10.01 6.27 12.42
N GLY A 95 9.68 5.01 12.69
CA GLY A 95 10.63 3.91 12.58
C GLY A 95 10.03 2.56 12.95
N ILE A 96 10.91 1.60 13.16
CA ILE A 96 10.56 0.24 13.59
C ILE A 96 11.31 -0.12 14.88
N GLU A 97 10.68 -1.00 15.64
CA GLU A 97 11.28 -1.64 16.80
C GLU A 97 11.42 -3.14 16.53
N VAL A 98 12.57 -3.69 16.87
CA VAL A 98 12.86 -5.11 16.80
C VAL A 98 13.19 -5.61 18.20
N THR A 99 12.42 -6.56 18.67
CA THR A 99 12.60 -7.21 19.97
C THR A 99 12.99 -8.67 19.76
N LEU A 100 14.12 -9.08 20.31
CA LEU A 100 14.55 -10.47 20.36
C LEU A 100 14.24 -11.05 21.72
N GLU A 101 13.40 -12.09 21.77
CA GLU A 101 13.22 -12.93 22.96
C GLU A 101 14.06 -14.21 22.78
N LEU A 102 15.03 -14.43 23.65
CA LEU A 102 16.01 -15.52 23.59
C LEU A 102 15.75 -16.52 24.73
N GLU A 103 15.55 -17.79 24.43
CA GLU A 103 15.32 -18.86 25.42
C GLU A 103 16.20 -20.06 25.13
N SER A 104 16.92 -20.57 26.14
CA SER A 104 17.64 -21.85 26.03
C SER A 104 16.66 -23.02 26.02
N LYS A 105 16.75 -23.90 25.02
CA LYS A 105 15.84 -25.06 24.88
C LYS A 105 15.87 -26.02 26.04
N ASN A 106 17.04 -26.22 26.63
CA ASN A 106 17.25 -27.21 27.71
C ASN A 106 17.17 -26.61 29.10
N LYS A 107 16.84 -25.31 29.22
CA LYS A 107 16.89 -24.54 30.49
C LYS A 107 18.28 -24.58 31.14
N GLU A 108 19.31 -24.82 30.38
CA GLU A 108 20.69 -24.74 30.80
C GLU A 108 21.19 -23.31 30.70
N LYS A 109 22.04 -22.91 31.63
CA LYS A 109 22.74 -21.63 31.56
C LYS A 109 23.61 -21.59 30.31
N LYS A 110 23.33 -20.64 29.40
CA LYS A 110 23.98 -20.52 28.08
C LYS A 110 24.25 -19.07 27.73
N ALA A 111 25.43 -18.79 27.23
CA ALA A 111 25.74 -17.44 26.68
C ALA A 111 25.19 -17.31 25.27
N ALA A 112 24.51 -16.19 25.00
CA ALA A 112 24.14 -15.74 23.67
C ALA A 112 24.95 -14.52 23.27
N HIS A 113 25.80 -14.69 22.27
CA HIS A 113 26.52 -13.60 21.61
C HIS A 113 25.71 -13.17 20.39
N VAL A 114 25.06 -12.01 20.51
CA VAL A 114 24.19 -11.47 19.45
C VAL A 114 24.98 -10.39 18.70
N MET A 115 25.00 -10.49 17.38
CA MET A 115 25.55 -9.47 16.49
C MET A 115 24.46 -8.94 15.60
N LEU A 116 24.32 -7.63 15.55
CA LEU A 116 23.47 -6.90 14.60
C LEU A 116 24.34 -6.28 13.52
N GLU A 117 24.00 -6.50 12.28
CA GLU A 117 24.52 -5.81 11.11
C GLU A 117 23.40 -5.06 10.42
N ALA A 118 23.60 -3.78 10.12
CA ALA A 118 22.60 -2.94 9.45
C ALA A 118 23.20 -2.33 8.19
N GLY A 119 22.61 -2.60 7.04
CA GLY A 119 22.98 -2.00 5.76
C GLY A 119 22.16 -0.73 5.53
N VAL A 120 22.82 0.42 5.52
CA VAL A 120 22.18 1.73 5.42
C VAL A 120 22.26 2.25 4.00
N ASP A 121 21.13 2.69 3.46
CA ASP A 121 21.01 3.26 2.12
C ASP A 121 19.96 4.38 2.14
N ILE A 122 20.42 5.60 2.52
CA ILE A 122 19.55 6.78 2.57
C ILE A 122 19.47 7.39 1.18
N ARG A 123 18.37 7.17 0.48
CA ARG A 123 18.13 7.67 -0.88
C ARG A 123 16.67 7.89 -1.19
N HIS A 124 16.41 8.77 -2.16
CA HIS A 124 15.09 8.90 -2.78
C HIS A 124 14.79 7.69 -3.68
N LYS A 125 13.50 7.31 -3.80
CA LYS A 125 13.07 6.14 -4.61
C LYS A 125 13.46 6.19 -6.09
N SER A 126 13.64 7.41 -6.65
CA SER A 126 14.06 7.62 -8.05
C SER A 126 15.58 7.68 -8.23
N GLN A 127 16.35 7.63 -7.16
CA GLN A 127 17.82 7.64 -7.22
C GLN A 127 18.35 6.22 -7.27
N ASP A 128 19.39 6.04 -8.05
CA ASP A 128 20.22 4.84 -7.95
C ASP A 128 21.04 4.86 -6.65
N ILE A 129 21.51 3.68 -6.26
CA ILE A 129 22.32 3.51 -5.06
C ILE A 129 23.59 4.38 -5.19
N SER A 130 23.85 5.17 -4.16
CA SER A 130 24.98 6.08 -4.12
C SER A 130 25.88 5.75 -2.94
N HIS A 131 27.20 5.68 -3.21
CA HIS A 131 28.26 5.46 -2.21
C HIS A 131 28.75 6.76 -1.58
N GLU A 132 27.91 7.77 -1.46
CA GLU A 132 28.31 9.02 -0.80
C GLU A 132 28.66 8.78 0.66
N ASP A 133 29.59 9.60 1.17
CA ASP A 133 30.05 9.55 2.56
C ASP A 133 28.92 9.84 3.54
N TYR A 134 28.76 8.95 4.50
CA TYR A 134 27.88 9.14 5.63
C TYR A 134 28.64 9.75 6.80
N ASN A 135 28.02 10.69 7.48
CA ASN A 135 28.48 11.10 8.81
C ASN A 135 27.97 10.09 9.85
N ILE A 136 28.87 9.40 10.53
CA ILE A 136 28.58 8.37 11.52
C ILE A 136 28.94 8.89 12.90
N GLU A 137 27.93 9.01 13.76
CA GLU A 137 28.09 9.43 15.16
C GLU A 137 27.72 8.26 16.07
N THR A 138 28.57 7.93 17.01
CA THR A 138 28.39 6.84 17.98
C THR A 138 28.24 7.36 19.40
N GLY A 139 27.37 6.70 20.17
CA GLY A 139 27.21 6.94 21.61
C GLY A 139 26.98 5.58 22.32
N PRO A 140 26.90 5.58 23.65
CA PRO A 140 26.81 4.33 24.41
C PRO A 140 25.66 3.41 23.99
N ASN A 141 24.52 3.99 23.65
CA ASN A 141 23.31 3.26 23.29
C ASN A 141 22.68 3.74 21.97
N ARG A 142 23.48 4.40 21.11
CA ARG A 142 23.02 4.90 19.82
C ARG A 142 24.12 4.93 18.77
N VAL A 143 23.70 4.69 17.52
CA VAL A 143 24.49 4.94 16.31
C VAL A 143 23.62 5.79 15.38
N ARG A 144 24.13 6.92 14.92
CA ARG A 144 23.45 7.81 13.98
C ARG A 144 24.22 7.87 12.68
N LEU A 145 23.53 7.65 11.56
CA LEU A 145 24.08 7.80 10.22
C LEU A 145 23.31 8.91 9.51
N ALA A 146 24.01 9.92 9.05
CA ALA A 146 23.41 11.06 8.37
C ALA A 146 23.96 11.22 6.96
N ARG A 147 23.06 11.57 6.02
CA ARG A 147 23.35 11.97 4.65
C ARG A 147 22.56 13.23 4.34
N GLY A 148 23.24 14.36 4.21
CA GLY A 148 22.59 15.66 4.11
C GLY A 148 21.69 15.95 5.33
N ARG A 149 20.42 16.22 5.08
CA ARG A 149 19.43 16.48 6.15
C ARG A 149 18.75 15.21 6.67
N LYS A 150 18.94 14.10 6.02
CA LYS A 150 18.30 12.82 6.37
C LYS A 150 19.22 12.02 7.29
N ASN A 151 18.64 11.31 8.25
CA ASN A 151 19.43 10.43 9.11
C ASN A 151 18.62 9.19 9.54
N LEU A 152 19.33 8.12 9.76
CA LEU A 152 18.88 6.92 10.44
C LEU A 152 19.56 6.84 11.80
N MET A 153 18.79 6.58 12.84
CA MET A 153 19.30 6.35 14.18
C MET A 153 18.98 4.93 14.61
N ILE A 154 20.00 4.20 15.05
CA ILE A 154 19.88 2.88 15.69
C ILE A 154 20.07 3.11 17.19
N THR A 155 19.08 2.71 18.00
CA THR A 155 19.14 2.83 19.47
C THR A 155 18.80 1.51 20.12
N SER A 156 19.28 1.31 21.36
CA SER A 156 18.96 0.17 22.22
C SER A 156 18.91 0.61 23.67
N GLU A 157 18.21 -0.13 24.52
CA GLU A 157 18.33 0.01 25.98
C GLU A 157 19.65 -0.55 26.48
N GLU A 158 20.25 -1.46 25.73
CA GLU A 158 21.57 -2.03 25.99
C GLU A 158 22.67 -1.16 25.41
N GLU A 159 23.89 -1.30 25.94
CA GLU A 159 25.07 -0.65 25.37
C GLU A 159 25.38 -1.22 23.98
N LEU A 160 25.51 -0.33 23.00
CA LEU A 160 25.84 -0.66 21.61
C LEU A 160 27.36 -0.73 21.44
N ASN A 161 27.90 -1.92 21.49
CA ASN A 161 29.34 -2.13 21.23
C ASN A 161 29.60 -2.20 19.72
N LEU A 162 29.73 -1.03 19.08
CA LEU A 162 30.07 -0.94 17.66
C LEU A 162 31.56 -1.27 17.45
N LYS A 163 31.84 -2.26 16.59
CA LYS A 163 33.20 -2.69 16.25
C LYS A 163 33.44 -2.71 14.76
N GLY A 164 34.67 -2.36 14.39
CA GLY A 164 35.13 -2.29 13.00
C GLY A 164 34.83 -0.94 12.35
N ASP A 165 35.51 -0.71 11.23
CA ASP A 165 35.30 0.46 10.40
C ASP A 165 34.09 0.28 9.48
N PRO A 166 33.47 1.35 8.97
CA PRO A 166 32.43 1.26 7.95
C PRO A 166 32.92 0.51 6.71
N TYR A 167 32.09 -0.37 6.18
CA TYR A 167 32.39 -1.16 4.99
C TYR A 167 31.19 -1.31 4.06
N GLN A 168 31.48 -1.59 2.80
CA GLN A 168 30.45 -1.98 1.85
C GLN A 168 30.01 -3.40 2.14
N ARG A 169 28.72 -3.67 1.94
CA ARG A 169 28.19 -5.02 2.08
C ARG A 169 28.85 -5.98 1.11
N GLU A 170 29.47 -7.02 1.64
CA GLU A 170 30.10 -8.07 0.83
C GLU A 170 29.19 -9.29 0.65
N HIS A 171 28.46 -9.66 1.70
CA HIS A 171 27.62 -10.84 1.69
C HIS A 171 26.52 -10.76 2.77
N PHE A 172 25.26 -10.96 2.34
CA PHE A 172 24.11 -11.18 3.20
C PHE A 172 23.10 -12.08 2.45
N PRO A 173 22.31 -12.94 3.15
CA PRO A 173 21.23 -13.69 2.51
C PRO A 173 20.23 -12.76 1.84
N GLY A 174 20.13 -12.83 0.51
CA GLY A 174 19.26 -11.99 -0.28
C GLY A 174 19.94 -11.40 -1.50
N GLU A 175 19.23 -10.50 -2.20
CA GLU A 175 19.78 -9.82 -3.38
C GLU A 175 20.90 -8.87 -2.97
N LYS A 176 22.00 -8.91 -3.73
CA LYS A 176 23.15 -8.03 -3.48
C LYS A 176 22.77 -6.59 -3.80
N GLN A 177 22.77 -5.73 -2.79
CA GLN A 177 22.58 -4.30 -2.95
C GLN A 177 23.78 -3.55 -2.38
N GLU A 178 24.08 -2.41 -2.96
CA GLU A 178 25.15 -1.54 -2.49
C GLU A 178 24.61 -0.66 -1.35
N CYS A 179 25.15 -0.85 -0.16
CA CYS A 179 24.80 -0.09 1.05
C CYS A 179 26.01 0.02 1.95
N ILE A 180 25.99 0.96 2.90
CA ILE A 180 27.02 1.10 3.90
C ILE A 180 26.63 0.40 5.19
N VAL A 181 27.54 -0.41 5.71
CA VAL A 181 27.44 -0.99 7.04
C VAL A 181 28.35 -0.19 7.98
N PRO A 182 27.80 0.47 9.02
CA PRO A 182 28.58 1.36 9.89
C PRO A 182 29.60 0.63 10.76
N GLY A 183 29.50 -0.66 10.85
CA GLY A 183 30.22 -1.56 11.73
C GLY A 183 29.29 -2.62 12.28
N LYS A 184 29.82 -3.57 13.04
CA LYS A 184 29.05 -4.64 13.69
C LYS A 184 28.72 -4.25 15.12
N ILE A 185 27.45 -4.40 15.50
CA ILE A 185 26.96 -4.09 16.85
C ILE A 185 26.84 -5.40 17.61
N PHE A 186 27.41 -5.48 18.80
CA PHE A 186 27.44 -6.67 19.61
C PHE A 186 26.70 -6.50 20.94
N PHE A 187 25.97 -7.55 21.32
CA PHE A 187 25.34 -7.73 22.62
C PHE A 187 25.77 -9.07 23.21
N LYS A 188 25.87 -9.16 24.50
CA LYS A 188 26.11 -10.41 25.22
C LYS A 188 25.05 -10.61 26.29
N LYS A 189 24.36 -11.75 26.28
CA LYS A 189 23.38 -12.14 27.31
C LYS A 189 23.70 -13.52 27.86
N GLU A 190 23.53 -13.66 29.16
CA GLU A 190 23.59 -14.95 29.85
C GLU A 190 22.16 -15.45 30.01
N LEU A 191 21.81 -16.53 29.31
CA LEU A 191 20.47 -17.09 29.30
C LEU A 191 20.29 -18.06 30.51
N GLU A 192 19.80 -17.55 31.63
CA GLU A 192 19.30 -18.36 32.73
C GLU A 192 17.80 -18.62 32.62
N ASN A 193 17.11 -17.66 32.05
CA ASN A 193 15.69 -17.66 31.68
C ASN A 193 15.54 -17.07 30.26
N ALA A 194 14.31 -16.69 29.89
CA ALA A 194 14.10 -15.91 28.70
C ALA A 194 14.68 -14.49 28.89
N GLU A 195 15.51 -14.06 27.95
CA GLU A 195 16.15 -12.75 27.94
C GLU A 195 15.67 -11.97 26.72
N THR A 196 15.61 -10.65 26.87
CA THR A 196 15.13 -9.75 25.81
C THR A 196 16.19 -8.76 25.42
N ILE A 197 16.30 -8.46 24.11
CA ILE A 197 17.11 -7.39 23.55
C ILE A 197 16.21 -6.55 22.65
N ASN A 198 16.16 -5.24 22.89
CA ASN A 198 15.40 -4.30 22.08
C ASN A 198 16.35 -3.37 21.32
N PHE A 199 16.03 -3.14 20.03
CA PHE A 199 16.66 -2.08 19.27
C PHE A 199 15.67 -1.42 18.32
N ARG A 200 15.89 -0.14 18.04
CA ARG A 200 15.00 0.67 17.20
C ARG A 200 15.79 1.27 16.05
N PHE A 201 15.16 1.30 14.89
CA PHE A 201 15.60 2.05 13.73
C PHE A 201 14.65 3.22 13.53
N THR A 202 15.12 4.44 13.75
CA THR A 202 14.32 5.66 13.69
C THR A 202 14.78 6.54 12.55
N THR A 203 13.86 7.02 11.73
CA THR A 203 14.14 7.97 10.63
C THR A 203 13.97 9.41 11.10
N SER A 204 14.54 10.37 10.36
CA SER A 204 14.45 11.81 10.70
C SER A 204 13.09 12.45 10.42
N GLU A 205 12.09 11.69 9.98
CA GLU A 205 10.82 12.22 9.48
C GLU A 205 9.63 11.67 10.24
N GLY A 206 8.71 12.56 10.64
CA GLY A 206 7.38 12.23 11.10
C GLY A 206 6.84 13.15 12.19
N SER A 207 5.57 13.41 12.12
CA SER A 207 4.73 13.87 13.24
C SER A 207 4.11 12.66 13.93
N PHE A 208 3.70 12.84 15.18
CA PHE A 208 3.09 11.73 15.94
C PHE A 208 1.59 11.69 15.73
N GLY A 209 1.04 10.52 15.48
CA GLY A 209 -0.40 10.30 15.34
C GLY A 209 -0.76 8.83 15.34
N SER A 210 -2.00 8.52 15.71
CA SER A 210 -2.55 7.17 15.63
C SER A 210 -3.95 7.20 15.04
N ILE A 211 -4.26 6.19 14.21
CA ILE A 211 -5.62 5.98 13.72
C ILE A 211 -6.37 5.14 14.75
N GLU A 212 -7.52 5.63 15.20
CA GLU A 212 -8.38 4.89 16.11
C GLU A 212 -8.75 3.52 15.55
N LYS A 213 -8.73 2.51 16.43
CA LYS A 213 -9.25 1.17 16.10
C LYS A 213 -10.77 1.18 16.33
N ARG A 214 -11.53 1.01 15.26
CA ARG A 214 -12.98 0.75 15.36
C ARG A 214 -13.23 -0.74 15.27
N ASN A 215 -14.01 -1.27 16.21
CA ASN A 215 -14.41 -2.67 16.24
C ASN A 215 -15.85 -2.77 15.72
N GLN A 216 -16.02 -3.37 14.55
CA GLN A 216 -17.32 -3.91 14.13
C GLN A 216 -17.28 -5.42 14.28
N ASN A 217 -18.33 -5.99 14.82
CA ASN A 217 -18.49 -7.44 14.95
C ASN A 217 -19.60 -7.89 14.01
N PHE A 218 -19.31 -8.87 13.19
CA PHE A 218 -20.28 -9.54 12.34
C PHE A 218 -20.75 -10.83 13.00
N GLU A 219 -22.01 -11.19 12.84
CA GLU A 219 -22.58 -12.45 13.34
C GLU A 219 -21.92 -13.70 12.74
N HIS A 220 -21.23 -13.53 11.60
CA HIS A 220 -20.56 -14.62 10.88
C HIS A 220 -19.04 -14.50 10.99
N ASP A 221 -18.39 -15.46 11.65
CA ASP A 221 -16.94 -15.50 11.93
C ASP A 221 -16.04 -15.28 10.68
N LYS A 222 -16.45 -15.78 9.52
CA LYS A 222 -15.68 -15.61 8.28
C LYS A 222 -15.72 -14.18 7.78
N LEU A 223 -16.88 -13.52 7.83
CA LEU A 223 -17.04 -12.12 7.44
C LEU A 223 -16.34 -11.20 8.43
N ASP A 224 -16.44 -11.47 9.73
CA ASP A 224 -15.73 -10.72 10.76
C ASP A 224 -14.21 -10.77 10.56
N ARG A 225 -13.66 -11.96 10.26
CA ARG A 225 -12.25 -12.09 9.94
C ARG A 225 -11.85 -11.34 8.66
N LEU A 226 -12.64 -11.48 7.59
CA LEU A 226 -12.37 -10.79 6.32
C LEU A 226 -12.38 -9.27 6.51
N PHE A 227 -13.36 -8.73 7.23
CA PHE A 227 -13.44 -7.31 7.55
C PHE A 227 -12.19 -6.84 8.32
N LYS A 228 -11.80 -7.55 9.37
CA LYS A 228 -10.61 -7.22 10.17
C LYS A 228 -9.32 -7.23 9.34
N TYR A 229 -9.17 -8.19 8.43
CA TYR A 229 -8.03 -8.21 7.50
C TYR A 229 -8.06 -7.04 6.54
N SER A 230 -9.20 -6.72 5.96
CA SER A 230 -9.35 -5.62 5.01
C SER A 230 -9.00 -4.29 5.68
N ILE A 231 -9.55 -4.01 6.86
CA ILE A 231 -9.24 -2.80 7.62
C ILE A 231 -7.77 -2.73 8.01
N THR A 232 -7.16 -3.82 8.47
CA THR A 232 -5.72 -3.85 8.77
C THR A 232 -4.89 -3.56 7.52
N SER A 233 -5.24 -4.14 6.38
CA SER A 233 -4.55 -3.92 5.11
C SER A 233 -4.64 -2.46 4.66
N VAL A 234 -5.82 -1.85 4.74
CA VAL A 234 -6.00 -0.43 4.41
C VAL A 234 -5.21 0.47 5.37
N LYS A 235 -5.25 0.22 6.68
CA LYS A 235 -4.46 0.99 7.66
C LYS A 235 -2.97 0.99 7.37
N ASN A 236 -2.47 -0.12 6.87
CA ASN A 236 -1.07 -0.26 6.47
C ASN A 236 -0.69 0.61 5.25
N LEU A 237 -1.67 1.21 4.57
CA LEU A 237 -1.48 2.10 3.42
C LEU A 237 -1.73 3.57 3.75
N ILE A 238 -2.16 3.90 4.98
CA ILE A 238 -2.43 5.28 5.38
C ILE A 238 -1.16 5.94 5.90
N TYR A 239 -0.85 7.11 5.36
CA TYR A 239 0.31 7.93 5.73
C TYR A 239 -0.08 9.38 5.99
N ASP A 240 0.67 10.03 6.86
CA ASP A 240 0.60 11.48 7.11
C ASP A 240 1.94 12.12 6.74
N LYS A 241 2.11 12.41 5.44
CA LYS A 241 3.32 13.02 4.86
C LYS A 241 3.03 14.38 4.24
N GLU A 242 2.20 14.42 3.23
CA GLU A 242 1.67 15.62 2.57
C GLU A 242 0.19 15.81 2.97
N GLY A 243 -0.08 15.86 4.29
CA GLY A 243 -1.35 15.60 4.87
C GLY A 243 -1.69 14.11 4.86
N ILE A 244 -2.79 13.75 5.51
CA ILE A 244 -3.21 12.36 5.59
C ILE A 244 -3.75 11.86 4.24
N GLY A 245 -3.37 10.64 3.85
CA GLY A 245 -3.79 10.04 2.59
C GLY A 245 -3.53 8.54 2.52
N ILE A 246 -4.01 7.92 1.46
CA ILE A 246 -3.86 6.48 1.22
C ILE A 246 -2.81 6.28 0.13
N ASN A 247 -1.73 5.59 0.47
CA ASN A 247 -0.71 5.15 -0.45
C ASN A 247 -1.28 4.06 -1.37
N ALA A 248 -1.14 4.20 -2.68
CA ALA A 248 -1.73 3.28 -3.65
C ALA A 248 -1.15 1.85 -3.56
N GLY A 249 0.11 1.70 -3.11
CA GLY A 249 0.65 0.36 -2.88
C GLY A 249 2.14 0.32 -2.61
N HIS A 250 2.52 -0.52 -1.66
CA HIS A 250 3.91 -0.84 -1.41
C HIS A 250 4.45 -1.82 -2.46
N PRO A 251 5.72 -1.68 -2.82
CA PRO A 251 6.68 -0.66 -2.39
C PRO A 251 6.85 0.50 -3.38
N TRP A 252 6.33 0.41 -4.59
CA TRP A 252 6.68 1.34 -5.68
C TRP A 252 5.66 2.46 -5.91
N PHE A 253 4.36 2.28 -5.60
CA PHE A 253 3.33 3.31 -5.72
C PHE A 253 3.28 4.22 -4.48
N GLN A 254 4.42 4.81 -4.12
CA GLN A 254 4.56 5.66 -2.93
C GLN A 254 4.03 7.08 -3.20
N SER A 255 2.72 7.19 -3.43
CA SER A 255 1.99 8.46 -3.62
C SER A 255 0.52 8.22 -3.31
N TYR A 256 -0.23 9.28 -3.01
CA TYR A 256 -1.68 9.19 -2.84
C TYR A 256 -2.33 9.35 -4.23
N TRP A 257 -2.69 8.24 -4.84
CA TRP A 257 -3.42 8.23 -6.09
C TRP A 257 -4.91 8.40 -5.81
N ALA A 258 -5.55 9.35 -6.48
CA ALA A 258 -6.95 9.70 -6.26
C ALA A 258 -7.90 8.51 -6.44
N ARG A 259 -7.73 7.77 -7.53
CA ARG A 259 -8.51 6.57 -7.84
C ARG A 259 -8.47 5.57 -6.70
N ASP A 260 -7.27 5.14 -6.30
CA ASP A 260 -7.06 4.17 -5.23
C ASP A 260 -7.61 4.69 -3.91
N THR A 261 -7.38 5.98 -3.64
CA THR A 261 -7.87 6.67 -2.44
C THR A 261 -9.39 6.67 -2.38
N PHE A 262 -10.08 7.14 -3.43
CA PHE A 262 -11.54 7.34 -3.35
C PHE A 262 -12.32 6.03 -3.39
N TRP A 263 -11.88 5.02 -4.15
CA TRP A 263 -12.45 3.68 -4.05
C TRP A 263 -12.29 3.10 -2.64
N THR A 264 -11.12 3.25 -2.03
CA THR A 264 -10.86 2.78 -0.66
C THR A 264 -11.67 3.57 0.36
N LEU A 265 -11.82 4.89 0.18
CA LEU A 265 -12.62 5.75 1.05
C LEU A 265 -14.07 5.31 1.13
N MET A 266 -14.69 4.89 0.04
CA MET A 266 -16.06 4.39 0.07
C MET A 266 -16.21 3.22 1.05
N GLY A 267 -15.24 2.31 1.08
CA GLY A 267 -15.21 1.21 2.05
C GLY A 267 -14.92 1.66 3.49
N LEU A 268 -14.05 2.66 3.68
CA LEU A 268 -13.77 3.24 5.00
C LEU A 268 -14.99 3.96 5.59
N ILE A 269 -15.75 4.67 4.76
CA ILE A 269 -17.00 5.33 5.16
C ILE A 269 -18.02 4.27 5.61
N ASP A 270 -18.21 3.18 4.86
CA ASP A 270 -19.08 2.06 5.27
C ASP A 270 -18.63 1.41 6.57
N ALA A 271 -17.31 1.38 6.80
CA ALA A 271 -16.73 0.91 8.06
C ALA A 271 -16.78 1.94 9.20
N GLY A 272 -17.35 3.13 8.98
CA GLY A 272 -17.55 4.17 9.99
C GLY A 272 -16.33 5.04 10.30
N TYR A 273 -15.30 5.07 9.45
CA TYR A 273 -14.11 5.94 9.61
C TYR A 273 -14.38 7.36 9.05
N PHE A 274 -15.36 8.07 9.59
CA PHE A 274 -15.84 9.32 9.02
C PHE A 274 -14.82 10.46 9.13
N GLU A 275 -14.24 10.68 10.31
CA GLU A 275 -13.24 11.73 10.54
C GLU A 275 -12.00 11.53 9.67
N LEU A 276 -11.52 10.31 9.57
CA LEU A 276 -10.39 9.97 8.68
C LEU A 276 -10.73 10.22 7.21
N SER A 277 -11.96 9.90 6.80
CA SER A 277 -12.42 10.13 5.44
C SER A 277 -12.58 11.62 5.13
N GLU A 278 -13.04 12.42 6.10
CA GLU A 278 -13.09 13.87 6.00
C GLU A 278 -11.69 14.46 5.83
N ASP A 279 -10.73 14.05 6.65
CA ASP A 279 -9.35 14.53 6.59
C ASP A 279 -8.71 14.23 5.22
N ILE A 280 -8.95 13.04 4.67
CA ILE A 280 -8.41 12.64 3.37
C ILE A 280 -9.06 13.43 2.24
N LEU A 281 -10.39 13.55 2.20
CA LEU A 281 -11.10 14.37 1.19
C LEU A 281 -10.66 15.83 1.25
N THR A 282 -10.54 16.37 2.46
CA THR A 282 -10.03 17.72 2.71
C THR A 282 -8.62 17.89 2.18
N ASN A 283 -7.75 16.89 2.35
CA ASN A 283 -6.40 16.95 1.83
C ASN A 283 -6.35 17.08 0.30
N PHE A 284 -7.24 16.41 -0.43
CA PHE A 284 -7.35 16.58 -1.90
C PHE A 284 -7.97 17.93 -2.27
N ALA A 285 -9.00 18.38 -1.56
CA ALA A 285 -9.71 19.64 -1.82
C ALA A 285 -8.87 20.91 -1.61
N LYS A 286 -7.81 20.86 -0.80
CA LYS A 286 -6.90 22.01 -0.55
C LYS A 286 -6.14 22.49 -1.76
N ARG A 287 -6.07 21.70 -2.84
CA ARG A 287 -5.36 22.04 -4.07
C ARG A 287 -6.25 22.90 -4.99
N GLU A 288 -5.63 23.49 -6.00
CA GLU A 288 -6.35 24.33 -6.97
C GLU A 288 -7.45 23.55 -7.68
N ASN A 289 -7.14 22.30 -8.11
CA ASN A 289 -8.08 21.32 -8.61
C ASN A 289 -8.01 20.05 -7.76
N ILE A 290 -8.94 19.11 -7.92
CA ILE A 290 -8.81 17.78 -7.34
C ILE A 290 -7.73 17.02 -8.13
N PRO A 291 -6.55 16.77 -7.55
CA PRO A 291 -5.45 16.17 -8.30
C PRO A 291 -5.64 14.66 -8.47
N GLY A 292 -5.23 14.11 -9.59
CA GLY A 292 -5.17 12.66 -9.80
C GLY A 292 -4.16 11.97 -8.90
N LYS A 293 -3.17 12.73 -8.39
CA LYS A 293 -2.13 12.20 -7.51
C LYS A 293 -1.52 13.29 -6.62
N ILE A 294 -1.28 12.96 -5.34
CA ILE A 294 -0.49 13.76 -4.41
C ILE A 294 0.85 13.06 -4.21
N ASN A 295 1.95 13.71 -4.59
CA ASN A 295 3.30 13.21 -4.36
C ASN A 295 3.72 13.46 -2.91
N LEU A 296 4.53 12.55 -2.34
CA LEU A 296 5.00 12.62 -0.96
C LEU A 296 6.32 13.40 -0.79
N GLU A 297 6.69 14.20 -1.77
CA GLU A 297 8.00 14.87 -1.84
C GLU A 297 7.96 16.34 -1.43
N GLY A 298 6.80 16.86 -1.03
CA GLY A 298 6.65 18.27 -0.64
C GLY A 298 6.72 19.28 -1.79
N GLU A 299 6.94 18.84 -3.02
CA GLU A 299 6.89 19.67 -4.22
C GLU A 299 5.57 19.47 -4.95
N ASN A 300 4.89 20.58 -5.26
CA ASN A 300 3.65 20.62 -6.05
C ASN A 300 3.85 20.21 -7.54
N ARG A 301 4.56 19.15 -7.80
CA ARG A 301 4.57 18.46 -9.09
C ARG A 301 3.33 17.59 -9.20
N THR A 302 2.20 18.22 -9.13
CA THR A 302 0.93 17.60 -8.81
C THR A 302 0.10 17.32 -10.02
N GLU A 303 0.36 17.86 -11.12
CA GLU A 303 -0.57 17.74 -12.23
C GLU A 303 -0.21 16.53 -13.09
N TYR A 304 -0.58 15.37 -12.62
CA TYR A 304 -0.91 14.26 -13.50
C TYR A 304 -2.31 14.58 -14.05
N SER A 305 -2.35 15.21 -15.21
CA SER A 305 -3.57 15.69 -15.87
C SER A 305 -4.35 14.59 -16.60
N GLY A 306 -4.17 13.33 -16.25
CA GLY A 306 -4.63 12.20 -17.02
C GLY A 306 -5.68 11.30 -16.36
N GLU A 307 -6.24 11.68 -15.21
CA GLU A 307 -7.14 10.77 -14.48
C GLU A 307 -8.58 11.25 -14.51
N SER A 308 -9.27 10.82 -15.54
CA SER A 308 -10.64 11.21 -15.84
C SER A 308 -11.67 10.70 -14.83
N ASP A 309 -11.30 9.69 -14.04
CA ASP A 309 -12.12 9.12 -12.97
C ASP A 309 -11.97 9.84 -11.61
N THR A 310 -10.98 10.72 -11.47
CA THR A 310 -10.70 11.44 -10.22
C THR A 310 -11.89 12.26 -9.74
N SER A 311 -12.41 13.14 -10.58
CA SER A 311 -13.49 14.06 -10.20
C SER A 311 -14.80 13.34 -9.89
N PRO A 312 -15.32 12.43 -10.73
CA PRO A 312 -16.54 11.73 -10.38
C PRO A 312 -16.38 10.84 -9.13
N LEU A 313 -15.24 10.18 -8.93
CA LEU A 313 -14.98 9.42 -7.70
C LEU A 313 -14.92 10.29 -6.45
N TYR A 314 -14.33 11.50 -6.54
CA TYR A 314 -14.35 12.47 -5.45
C TYR A 314 -15.79 12.85 -5.06
N LEU A 315 -16.64 13.16 -6.07
CA LEU A 315 -18.04 13.53 -5.87
C LEU A 315 -18.85 12.41 -5.22
N ILE A 316 -18.63 11.16 -5.67
CA ILE A 316 -19.30 9.98 -5.11
C ILE A 316 -18.86 9.74 -3.65
N ALA A 317 -17.57 9.86 -3.36
CA ALA A 317 -17.06 9.67 -2.00
C ALA A 317 -17.51 10.78 -1.05
N ALA A 318 -17.53 12.04 -1.51
CA ALA A 318 -18.00 13.19 -0.73
C ALA A 318 -19.50 13.07 -0.40
N ASP A 319 -20.35 12.73 -1.37
CA ASP A 319 -21.79 12.47 -1.13
C ASP A 319 -21.99 11.33 -0.12
N LYS A 320 -21.24 10.23 -0.30
CA LYS A 320 -21.32 9.10 0.62
C LYS A 320 -20.96 9.49 2.06
N LEU A 321 -19.94 10.33 2.25
CA LEU A 321 -19.57 10.84 3.56
C LEU A 321 -20.67 11.77 4.12
N GLU A 322 -21.20 12.70 3.31
CA GLU A 322 -22.20 13.68 3.72
C GLU A 322 -23.48 13.04 4.24
N ARG A 323 -23.86 11.87 3.76
CA ARG A 323 -25.01 11.10 4.26
C ARG A 323 -24.88 10.61 5.70
N HIS A 324 -23.64 10.52 6.21
CA HIS A 324 -23.34 9.98 7.54
C HIS A 324 -22.66 10.98 8.46
N PHE A 325 -22.04 12.01 7.89
CA PHE A 325 -21.17 12.93 8.62
C PHE A 325 -21.24 14.33 8.01
N ARG A 326 -21.22 15.37 8.84
CA ARG A 326 -21.21 16.74 8.34
C ARG A 326 -19.85 17.07 7.72
N ILE A 327 -19.82 17.32 6.44
CA ILE A 327 -18.61 17.72 5.71
C ILE A 327 -18.27 19.20 5.93
N ASN A 328 -16.98 19.54 5.88
CA ASN A 328 -16.49 20.91 6.07
C ASN A 328 -16.53 21.74 4.77
N ASP A 329 -16.28 23.06 4.91
CA ASP A 329 -16.32 24.00 3.78
C ASP A 329 -15.28 23.70 2.69
N GLN A 330 -14.13 23.12 3.05
CA GLN A 330 -13.10 22.75 2.08
C GLN A 330 -13.54 21.59 1.18
N ILE A 331 -14.27 20.62 1.72
CA ILE A 331 -14.85 19.54 0.92
C ILE A 331 -15.94 20.09 0.01
N GLN A 332 -16.77 21.04 0.52
CA GLN A 332 -17.78 21.73 -0.31
C GLN A 332 -17.13 22.47 -1.50
N ASP A 333 -16.03 23.18 -1.27
CA ASP A 333 -15.24 23.80 -2.33
C ASP A 333 -14.69 22.76 -3.32
N GLY A 334 -14.17 21.65 -2.82
CA GLY A 334 -13.71 20.52 -3.60
C GLY A 334 -14.81 19.92 -4.50
N ILE A 335 -16.04 19.81 -4.00
CA ILE A 335 -17.21 19.38 -4.77
C ILE A 335 -17.45 20.35 -5.94
N GLN A 336 -17.38 21.66 -5.73
CA GLN A 336 -17.56 22.62 -6.81
C GLN A 336 -16.43 22.50 -7.87
N LYS A 337 -15.18 22.39 -7.43
CA LYS A 337 -14.03 22.15 -8.34
C LYS A 337 -14.22 20.88 -9.17
N ALA A 338 -14.63 19.77 -8.54
CA ALA A 338 -14.82 18.51 -9.24
C ALA A 338 -15.97 18.57 -10.26
N LYS A 339 -17.08 19.26 -9.95
CA LYS A 339 -18.21 19.44 -10.88
C LYS A 339 -17.80 20.17 -12.16
N HIS A 340 -16.90 21.15 -12.06
CA HIS A 340 -16.44 21.92 -13.24
C HIS A 340 -15.60 21.10 -14.24
N ASN A 341 -15.13 19.91 -13.85
CA ASN A 341 -14.34 19.05 -14.72
C ASN A 341 -15.20 18.12 -15.62
N LEU A 342 -16.53 18.19 -15.52
CA LEU A 342 -17.41 17.46 -16.41
C LEU A 342 -17.49 18.15 -17.76
N GLU A 343 -17.04 17.47 -18.80
CA GLU A 343 -17.24 17.87 -20.20
C GLU A 343 -18.04 16.79 -20.93
N ILE A 344 -19.07 17.19 -21.67
CA ILE A 344 -19.99 16.28 -22.37
C ILE A 344 -20.07 16.67 -23.85
N ASP A 345 -20.04 15.70 -24.74
CA ASP A 345 -20.25 15.94 -26.16
C ASP A 345 -21.76 16.08 -26.49
N GLN A 346 -22.06 16.45 -27.75
CA GLN A 346 -23.45 16.63 -28.23
C GLN A 346 -24.32 15.35 -28.14
N LYS A 347 -23.72 14.18 -27.91
CA LYS A 347 -24.41 12.89 -27.76
C LYS A 347 -24.60 12.51 -26.29
N GLY A 348 -24.17 13.33 -25.37
CA GLY A 348 -24.24 13.05 -23.94
C GLY A 348 -23.10 12.17 -23.42
N VAL A 349 -22.00 12.07 -24.14
CA VAL A 349 -20.86 11.23 -23.73
C VAL A 349 -19.81 12.07 -23.01
N ALA A 350 -19.41 11.65 -21.84
CA ALA A 350 -18.35 12.28 -21.08
C ALA A 350 -17.00 12.23 -21.85
N LEU A 351 -16.33 13.37 -21.92
CA LEU A 351 -15.06 13.52 -22.62
C LEU A 351 -13.88 13.26 -21.67
N HIS A 352 -12.87 12.63 -22.20
CA HIS A 352 -11.60 12.40 -21.50
C HIS A 352 -10.46 12.11 -22.48
N SER A 353 -9.21 12.21 -22.01
CA SER A 353 -8.04 11.85 -22.81
C SER A 353 -7.97 10.33 -23.02
N PRO A 354 -7.42 9.84 -24.14
CA PRO A 354 -7.32 8.40 -24.45
C PRO A 354 -6.63 7.58 -23.36
N GLU A 355 -5.63 8.14 -22.71
CA GLU A 355 -4.83 7.50 -21.64
C GLU A 355 -5.28 7.94 -20.23
N GLY A 356 -6.43 8.63 -20.11
CA GLY A 356 -6.92 9.21 -18.86
C GLY A 356 -7.68 8.26 -17.96
N THR A 357 -7.72 6.96 -18.25
CA THR A 357 -8.42 5.97 -17.44
C THR A 357 -7.43 5.10 -16.63
N TRP A 358 -7.95 4.23 -15.77
CA TRP A 358 -7.12 3.29 -15.02
C TRP A 358 -6.36 2.28 -15.91
N MET A 359 -6.87 2.06 -17.15
CA MET A 359 -6.21 1.24 -18.16
C MET A 359 -5.36 2.12 -19.12
N ASP A 360 -4.45 2.91 -18.57
CA ASP A 360 -3.62 3.90 -19.23
C ASP A 360 -2.61 3.35 -20.28
N THR A 361 -2.49 2.02 -20.38
CA THR A 361 -1.71 1.36 -21.44
C THR A 361 -2.53 1.02 -22.67
N LEU A 362 -3.84 1.27 -22.67
CA LEU A 362 -4.75 1.03 -23.80
C LEU A 362 -5.27 2.37 -24.34
N ASN A 363 -5.35 2.47 -25.67
CA ASN A 363 -5.92 3.65 -26.31
C ASN A 363 -7.45 3.59 -26.30
N ARG A 364 -8.06 4.26 -25.33
CA ARG A 364 -9.51 4.22 -25.09
C ARG A 364 -10.06 5.62 -24.96
N GLU A 365 -10.84 6.04 -25.96
CA GLU A 365 -11.59 7.29 -25.90
C GLU A 365 -13.06 7.01 -25.58
N ARG A 366 -13.65 7.86 -24.73
CA ARG A 366 -15.05 7.69 -24.30
C ARG A 366 -15.30 6.32 -23.67
N ALA A 367 -14.61 6.05 -22.59
CA ALA A 367 -14.66 4.79 -21.84
C ALA A 367 -15.96 4.67 -21.01
N VAL A 368 -16.50 3.48 -20.96
CA VAL A 368 -17.79 3.19 -20.30
C VAL A 368 -17.77 3.44 -18.81
N GLU A 369 -16.65 3.14 -18.15
CA GLU A 369 -16.50 3.40 -16.72
C GLU A 369 -16.51 4.89 -16.41
N ILE A 370 -15.91 5.73 -17.25
CA ILE A 370 -15.93 7.19 -17.06
C ILE A 370 -17.35 7.72 -17.24
N GLN A 371 -18.07 7.26 -18.28
CA GLN A 371 -19.48 7.58 -18.47
C GLN A 371 -20.33 7.21 -17.27
N SER A 372 -20.14 6.01 -16.77
CA SER A 372 -20.89 5.48 -15.62
C SER A 372 -20.59 6.22 -14.33
N LEU A 373 -19.32 6.50 -14.04
CA LEU A 373 -18.92 7.25 -12.85
C LEU A 373 -19.47 8.67 -12.85
N TRP A 374 -19.44 9.37 -14.00
CA TRP A 374 -20.04 10.69 -14.12
C TRP A 374 -21.57 10.65 -13.97
N LEU A 375 -22.24 9.65 -14.53
CA LEU A 375 -23.69 9.47 -14.34
C LEU A 375 -24.04 9.28 -12.86
N GLU A 376 -23.31 8.43 -12.15
CA GLU A 376 -23.48 8.22 -10.73
C GLU A 376 -23.21 9.50 -9.91
N ALA A 377 -22.12 10.21 -10.24
CA ALA A 377 -21.77 11.46 -9.58
C ALA A 377 -22.83 12.55 -9.80
N THR A 378 -23.34 12.70 -11.01
CA THR A 378 -24.39 13.70 -11.33
C THR A 378 -25.70 13.37 -10.63
N GLU A 379 -26.07 12.11 -10.52
CA GLU A 379 -27.26 11.69 -9.76
C GLU A 379 -27.12 12.04 -8.28
N ARG A 380 -26.01 11.68 -7.66
CA ARG A 380 -25.76 11.94 -6.23
C ARG A 380 -25.68 13.43 -5.91
N GLN A 381 -25.13 14.21 -6.81
CA GLN A 381 -24.91 15.64 -6.65
C GLN A 381 -26.04 16.51 -7.21
N ASN A 382 -27.15 15.89 -7.66
CA ASN A 382 -28.31 16.56 -8.28
C ASN A 382 -27.91 17.55 -9.38
N MET A 383 -27.05 17.13 -10.30
CA MET A 383 -26.61 17.95 -11.44
C MET A 383 -27.59 17.79 -12.62
N ASP A 384 -27.69 18.85 -13.43
CA ASP A 384 -28.64 18.91 -14.56
C ASP A 384 -28.27 17.98 -15.72
N GLU A 385 -27.01 17.59 -15.83
CA GLU A 385 -26.43 16.81 -16.95
C GLU A 385 -26.83 15.31 -16.89
N LYS A 386 -27.46 14.82 -15.83
CA LYS A 386 -27.86 13.42 -15.66
C LYS A 386 -28.54 12.85 -16.89
N GLY A 387 -29.58 13.53 -17.40
CA GLY A 387 -30.37 13.05 -18.54
C GLY A 387 -29.58 12.97 -19.85
N GLU A 388 -28.55 13.82 -20.01
CA GLU A 388 -27.64 13.73 -21.17
C GLU A 388 -26.69 12.54 -21.03
N LEU A 389 -26.11 12.35 -19.85
CA LEU A 389 -25.23 11.20 -19.57
C LEU A 389 -25.95 9.86 -19.69
N GLU A 390 -27.22 9.77 -19.30
CA GLU A 390 -28.05 8.57 -19.53
C GLU A 390 -28.21 8.24 -21.02
N LYS A 391 -28.43 9.24 -21.85
CA LYS A 391 -28.45 9.06 -23.32
C LYS A 391 -27.10 8.61 -23.86
N GLY A 392 -26.01 9.21 -23.36
CA GLY A 392 -24.64 8.80 -23.70
C GLY A 392 -24.36 7.35 -23.33
N LEU A 393 -24.76 6.90 -22.14
CA LEU A 393 -24.56 5.51 -21.71
C LEU A 393 -25.27 4.49 -22.60
N ASN A 394 -26.43 4.85 -23.17
CA ASN A 394 -27.13 3.97 -24.10
C ASN A 394 -26.36 3.70 -25.40
N LEU A 395 -25.39 4.53 -25.76
CA LEU A 395 -24.56 4.31 -26.95
C LEU A 395 -23.55 3.16 -26.76
N PHE A 396 -23.27 2.78 -25.53
CA PHE A 396 -22.39 1.65 -25.22
C PHE A 396 -23.13 0.31 -25.26
N LYS A 397 -24.46 0.32 -25.20
CA LYS A 397 -25.26 -0.91 -25.19
C LYS A 397 -25.29 -1.54 -26.58
N HIS A 398 -25.04 -2.85 -26.63
CA HIS A 398 -25.21 -3.70 -27.80
C HIS A 398 -26.13 -4.86 -27.42
N GLU A 399 -26.62 -5.64 -28.39
CA GLU A 399 -27.62 -6.72 -28.12
C GLU A 399 -27.17 -7.69 -27.02
N ASP A 400 -25.89 -8.09 -27.04
CA ASP A 400 -25.36 -9.12 -26.12
C ASP A 400 -24.21 -8.64 -25.23
N TYR A 401 -23.79 -7.37 -25.33
CA TYR A 401 -22.67 -6.83 -24.55
C TYR A 401 -22.73 -5.31 -24.39
N ILE A 402 -21.96 -4.79 -23.45
CA ILE A 402 -21.69 -3.37 -23.31
C ILE A 402 -20.28 -3.12 -23.87
N LYS A 403 -20.14 -2.16 -24.78
CA LYS A 403 -18.86 -1.74 -25.31
C LYS A 403 -18.00 -1.15 -24.19
N ASP A 404 -16.71 -1.45 -24.23
CA ASP A 404 -15.74 -0.87 -23.34
C ASP A 404 -15.52 0.64 -23.62
N SER A 405 -15.40 0.99 -24.90
CA SER A 405 -15.22 2.36 -25.35
C SER A 405 -15.95 2.61 -26.67
N LEU A 406 -16.24 3.88 -26.97
CA LEU A 406 -16.86 4.27 -28.25
C LEU A 406 -15.83 4.61 -29.32
N ARG A 407 -14.57 4.82 -28.94
CA ARG A 407 -13.43 5.08 -29.83
C ARG A 407 -12.16 4.50 -29.24
N GLY A 408 -11.22 4.14 -30.10
CA GLY A 408 -9.96 3.51 -29.72
C GLY A 408 -9.96 2.02 -30.03
N ASP A 409 -9.27 1.26 -29.20
CA ASP A 409 -9.17 -0.20 -29.35
C ASP A 409 -10.52 -0.87 -29.02
N ASP A 410 -10.99 -1.74 -29.91
CA ASP A 410 -12.23 -2.52 -29.70
C ASP A 410 -11.88 -3.79 -28.93
N ILE A 411 -11.78 -3.67 -27.61
CA ILE A 411 -11.38 -4.73 -26.70
C ILE A 411 -12.48 -4.96 -25.66
N ALA A 412 -12.82 -6.23 -25.40
CA ALA A 412 -13.73 -6.58 -24.33
C ALA A 412 -13.02 -6.55 -22.98
N THR A 413 -13.32 -5.55 -22.14
CA THR A 413 -12.77 -5.38 -20.80
C THR A 413 -13.80 -5.63 -19.70
N ILE A 414 -13.35 -5.65 -18.45
CA ILE A 414 -14.20 -5.79 -17.26
C ILE A 414 -14.97 -4.51 -16.92
N ASN A 415 -14.63 -3.35 -17.52
CA ASN A 415 -15.19 -2.04 -17.14
C ASN A 415 -16.74 -1.95 -17.23
N PRO A 416 -17.44 -2.68 -18.11
CA PRO A 416 -18.89 -2.78 -18.08
C PRO A 416 -19.49 -3.27 -16.75
N ALA A 417 -18.69 -3.82 -15.84
CA ALA A 417 -19.13 -4.15 -14.48
C ALA A 417 -19.50 -2.89 -13.67
N ILE A 418 -18.92 -1.70 -13.99
CA ILE A 418 -19.21 -0.48 -13.24
C ILE A 418 -20.66 0.01 -13.42
N PRO A 419 -21.20 0.20 -14.65
CA PRO A 419 -22.61 0.54 -14.79
C PRO A 419 -23.57 -0.56 -14.28
N LEU A 420 -23.16 -1.83 -14.25
CA LEU A 420 -23.92 -2.89 -13.60
C LEU A 420 -23.95 -2.72 -12.07
N MET A 421 -22.81 -2.45 -11.48
CA MET A 421 -22.65 -2.22 -10.03
C MET A 421 -23.51 -1.03 -9.53
N TYR A 422 -23.63 0.02 -10.33
CA TYR A 422 -24.47 1.17 -10.01
C TYR A 422 -25.95 1.04 -10.44
N GLY A 423 -26.36 -0.12 -10.96
CA GLY A 423 -27.75 -0.34 -11.36
C GLY A 423 -28.21 0.53 -12.55
N GLN A 424 -27.28 1.02 -13.38
CA GLN A 424 -27.55 1.90 -14.51
C GLN A 424 -27.99 1.13 -15.77
N ILE A 425 -28.02 -0.18 -15.68
CA ILE A 425 -28.46 -1.10 -16.75
C ILE A 425 -29.75 -1.78 -16.30
N GLN A 426 -30.70 -1.93 -17.21
CA GLN A 426 -31.96 -2.61 -16.91
C GLN A 426 -31.71 -4.09 -16.58
N GLU A 427 -32.53 -4.66 -15.69
CA GLU A 427 -32.31 -5.99 -15.11
C GLU A 427 -32.16 -7.08 -16.16
N GLU A 428 -32.98 -7.05 -17.23
CA GLU A 428 -32.92 -8.05 -18.29
C GLU A 428 -31.58 -8.07 -19.03
N ASP A 429 -31.09 -6.90 -19.38
CA ASP A 429 -29.77 -6.75 -20.03
C ASP A 429 -28.63 -7.03 -19.05
N ALA A 430 -28.75 -6.55 -17.79
CA ALA A 430 -27.77 -6.78 -16.76
C ALA A 430 -27.48 -8.27 -16.55
N ARG A 431 -28.50 -9.13 -16.59
CA ARG A 431 -28.34 -10.58 -16.44
C ARG A 431 -27.45 -11.16 -17.56
N LYS A 432 -27.69 -10.79 -18.82
CA LYS A 432 -26.88 -11.25 -19.97
C LYS A 432 -25.41 -10.84 -19.83
N TYR A 433 -25.19 -9.59 -19.43
CA TYR A 433 -23.82 -9.07 -19.26
C TYR A 433 -23.09 -9.71 -18.09
N LEU A 434 -23.78 -10.00 -16.98
CA LEU A 434 -23.21 -10.73 -15.85
C LEU A 434 -22.84 -12.16 -16.22
N GLU A 435 -23.67 -12.85 -17.03
CA GLU A 435 -23.34 -14.18 -17.55
C GLU A 435 -22.07 -14.15 -18.42
N LYS A 436 -21.92 -13.15 -19.28
CA LYS A 436 -20.71 -12.92 -20.09
C LYS A 436 -19.49 -12.61 -19.21
N ILE A 437 -19.63 -11.70 -18.24
CA ILE A 437 -18.55 -11.38 -17.30
C ILE A 437 -18.09 -12.65 -16.58
N ASN A 438 -19.02 -13.43 -16.07
CA ASN A 438 -18.70 -14.67 -15.37
C ASN A 438 -18.00 -15.69 -16.29
N ALA A 439 -18.44 -15.84 -17.52
CA ALA A 439 -17.88 -16.80 -18.47
C ALA A 439 -16.47 -16.42 -18.96
N GLU A 440 -16.22 -15.16 -19.22
CA GLU A 440 -15.00 -14.70 -19.92
C GLU A 440 -13.95 -14.07 -19.00
N PHE A 441 -14.38 -13.48 -17.88
CA PHE A 441 -13.47 -12.71 -17.00
C PHE A 441 -13.16 -13.40 -15.68
N SER A 442 -13.96 -14.36 -15.22
CA SER A 442 -13.71 -15.04 -13.96
C SER A 442 -12.46 -15.91 -14.00
N SER A 443 -11.65 -15.84 -12.94
CA SER A 443 -10.51 -16.71 -12.75
C SER A 443 -10.43 -17.20 -11.30
N ARG A 444 -9.54 -18.16 -11.04
CA ARG A 444 -9.25 -18.62 -9.68
C ARG A 444 -8.80 -17.51 -8.75
N TYR A 445 -8.22 -16.44 -9.29
CA TYR A 445 -7.59 -15.33 -8.54
C TYR A 445 -8.41 -14.04 -8.57
N GLY A 446 -9.60 -14.06 -9.14
CA GLY A 446 -10.49 -12.91 -9.29
C GLY A 446 -10.81 -12.59 -10.75
N ALA A 447 -11.38 -11.42 -11.00
CA ALA A 447 -11.74 -10.99 -12.33
C ALA A 447 -10.55 -10.47 -13.14
N ARG A 448 -10.45 -10.92 -14.40
CA ARG A 448 -9.45 -10.47 -15.37
C ARG A 448 -9.77 -9.09 -15.88
N THR A 449 -8.75 -8.37 -16.32
CA THR A 449 -8.89 -7.03 -16.92
C THR A 449 -9.54 -7.05 -18.29
N VAL A 450 -9.23 -8.06 -19.11
CA VAL A 450 -9.85 -8.29 -20.43
C VAL A 450 -10.38 -9.72 -20.56
N SER A 451 -11.28 -9.93 -21.51
CA SER A 451 -11.82 -11.25 -21.86
C SER A 451 -10.70 -12.21 -22.25
N MET A 452 -10.77 -13.44 -21.78
CA MET A 452 -9.83 -14.49 -22.18
C MET A 452 -9.96 -14.91 -23.65
N LEU A 453 -10.99 -14.40 -24.36
CA LEU A 453 -11.22 -14.65 -25.79
C LEU A 453 -10.54 -13.58 -26.68
N GLU A 454 -10.01 -12.51 -26.09
CA GLU A 454 -9.31 -11.48 -26.86
C GLU A 454 -8.01 -12.02 -27.46
N PRO A 455 -7.69 -11.63 -28.73
CA PRO A 455 -6.50 -12.12 -29.41
C PRO A 455 -5.18 -11.81 -28.66
N ASP A 456 -5.12 -10.65 -27.99
CA ASP A 456 -3.97 -10.14 -27.27
C ASP A 456 -4.02 -10.49 -25.76
N TYR A 457 -4.90 -11.38 -25.36
CA TYR A 457 -5.01 -11.81 -23.96
C TYR A 457 -3.70 -12.45 -23.47
N SER A 458 -3.23 -11.98 -22.31
CA SER A 458 -2.10 -12.58 -21.59
C SER A 458 -2.38 -12.57 -20.09
N SER A 459 -2.37 -13.74 -19.47
CA SER A 459 -2.60 -13.87 -18.01
C SER A 459 -1.60 -13.09 -17.14
N SER A 460 -0.46 -12.68 -17.70
CA SER A 460 0.56 -11.82 -17.06
C SER A 460 0.56 -10.39 -17.62
N GLY A 461 -0.32 -10.08 -18.57
CA GLY A 461 -0.43 -8.75 -19.16
C GLY A 461 -1.03 -7.75 -18.17
N TYR A 462 -0.35 -6.63 -17.94
CA TYR A 462 -0.73 -5.64 -16.92
C TYR A 462 -2.20 -5.21 -17.03
N HIS A 463 -2.64 -4.70 -18.19
CA HIS A 463 -4.05 -4.40 -18.47
C HIS A 463 -4.70 -5.37 -19.47
N THR A 464 -3.99 -6.38 -19.95
CA THR A 464 -4.43 -7.28 -21.02
C THR A 464 -4.68 -8.71 -20.55
N GLY A 465 -5.05 -8.91 -19.28
CA GLY A 465 -5.51 -10.23 -18.81
C GLY A 465 -5.20 -10.61 -17.38
N SER A 466 -4.34 -9.90 -16.65
CA SER A 466 -4.11 -10.18 -15.23
C SER A 466 -5.37 -9.89 -14.39
N SER A 467 -5.51 -10.61 -13.27
CA SER A 467 -6.60 -10.38 -12.31
C SER A 467 -6.17 -9.34 -11.27
N TRP A 468 -7.03 -8.35 -11.03
CA TRP A 468 -6.80 -7.27 -10.09
C TRP A 468 -7.81 -7.31 -8.93
N GLY A 469 -7.39 -6.86 -7.76
CA GLY A 469 -8.29 -6.72 -6.60
C GLY A 469 -9.44 -5.76 -6.90
N LEU A 470 -9.16 -4.63 -7.57
CA LEU A 470 -10.15 -3.64 -7.96
C LEU A 470 -11.21 -4.22 -8.91
N THR A 471 -10.79 -4.88 -9.99
CA THR A 471 -11.71 -5.50 -10.95
C THR A 471 -12.55 -6.62 -10.33
N THR A 472 -11.97 -7.35 -9.38
CA THR A 472 -12.68 -8.38 -8.62
C THR A 472 -13.75 -7.79 -7.70
N ALA A 473 -13.52 -6.58 -7.17
CA ALA A 473 -14.50 -5.89 -6.34
C ALA A 473 -15.70 -5.36 -7.15
N TRP A 474 -15.55 -5.12 -8.45
CA TRP A 474 -16.65 -4.68 -9.33
C TRP A 474 -17.51 -5.85 -9.86
N SER A 475 -16.93 -7.05 -9.96
CA SER A 475 -17.59 -8.26 -10.50
C SER A 475 -18.24 -9.10 -9.39
#